data_ea79b4e5bb335baf0b29cb75497b1910
#
_entry.id   ea79b4e5bb335baf0b29cb75497b1910
#
_cell.length_a   1.000
_cell.length_b   1.000
_cell.length_c   1.000
_cell.angle_alpha   90.00
_cell.angle_beta   90.00
_cell.angle_gamma   90.00
#
_symmetry.space_group_name_H-M   'P 1'
#
loop_
_entity.id
_entity.type
_entity.pdbx_description
1 polymer ?
#
loop_
_entity_poly.entity_id
_entity_poly.type
_entity_poly.pdbx_seq_one_letter_code
_entity_poly.pdbx_strand_id
1 'polypeptide(L)'
;MNPDIRFAVNRIAASSMAFPAFAAMAQSLGVKAVEIRNDLADAELTDGTPASQVASSAHAHGVVVRSINALQRFEQFDAAREVEAHTLARYAVESGAQALVLCPTNSRKDLRGAKQRHADLVHALRQLRPILEGSGLLGLVESLGFEECAVRRKSQAVRAIEEVGASGTFALVHDTFHHHLAGEAAFFPELTGLVHISGVEDTALAVADMRDEHRVLVGPADRLGNIAQLRHLLGAGYAGYVSFEPFAASICGAPDIAQRLAASMAYLSRALAEPSGAYSSSVR
;
A
#
# COMPACT_ATOMS: atom_id res chain seq x y z
N MET A 1 -14.20 -21.43 7.65
CA MET A 1 -14.39 -20.16 8.39
C MET A 1 -14.23 -19.05 7.39
N ASN A 2 -15.18 -18.11 7.36
CA ASN A 2 -15.07 -16.92 6.52
C ASN A 2 -13.86 -16.11 7.02
N PRO A 3 -12.84 -15.79 6.24
CA PRO A 3 -11.77 -14.96 6.71
C PRO A 3 -12.34 -13.57 6.98
N ASP A 4 -12.20 -13.10 8.22
CA ASP A 4 -12.59 -11.73 8.60
C ASP A 4 -11.56 -10.77 8.00
N ILE A 5 -11.90 -10.18 6.85
CA ILE A 5 -10.99 -9.29 6.12
C ILE A 5 -10.99 -7.92 6.82
N ARG A 6 -9.86 -7.50 7.30
CA ARG A 6 -9.66 -6.19 7.88
C ARG A 6 -9.38 -5.16 6.80
N PHE A 7 -10.45 -4.58 6.26
CA PHE A 7 -10.30 -3.55 5.22
C PHE A 7 -9.73 -2.24 5.78
N ALA A 8 -8.95 -1.58 4.92
CA ALA A 8 -8.49 -0.20 5.08
C ALA A 8 -8.74 0.57 3.77
N VAL A 9 -8.64 1.89 3.82
CA VAL A 9 -8.76 2.76 2.64
C VAL A 9 -7.57 3.71 2.61
N ASN A 10 -6.85 3.71 1.49
CA ASN A 10 -5.82 4.69 1.20
C ASN A 10 -6.48 6.00 0.76
N ARG A 11 -5.91 7.11 1.21
CA ARG A 11 -6.39 8.48 0.96
C ARG A 11 -6.60 8.81 -0.51
N ILE A 12 -5.84 8.14 -1.39
CA ILE A 12 -5.97 8.32 -2.86
C ILE A 12 -7.38 7.98 -3.35
N ALA A 13 -8.05 7.00 -2.74
CA ALA A 13 -9.40 6.59 -3.16
C ALA A 13 -10.45 7.70 -3.03
N ALA A 14 -10.20 8.68 -2.14
CA ALA A 14 -11.10 9.82 -1.88
C ALA A 14 -10.31 11.11 -1.75
N SER A 15 -9.43 11.39 -2.73
CA SER A 15 -8.43 12.46 -2.70
C SER A 15 -9.02 13.86 -2.56
N SER A 16 -10.25 14.10 -3.00
CA SER A 16 -10.94 15.40 -2.93
C SER A 16 -11.65 15.67 -1.60
N MET A 17 -11.77 14.67 -0.71
CA MET A 17 -12.44 14.86 0.58
C MET A 17 -11.49 15.54 1.59
N ALA A 18 -12.03 16.38 2.50
CA ALA A 18 -11.29 16.77 3.69
C ALA A 18 -11.11 15.55 4.63
N PHE A 19 -10.01 15.49 5.39
CA PHE A 19 -9.71 14.33 6.24
C PHE A 19 -10.84 13.94 7.21
N PRO A 20 -11.54 14.87 7.90
CA PRO A 20 -12.67 14.49 8.74
C PRO A 20 -13.81 13.78 8.02
N ALA A 21 -14.13 14.23 6.79
CA ALA A 21 -15.14 13.59 5.94
C ALA A 21 -14.68 12.19 5.47
N PHE A 22 -13.41 12.05 5.14
CA PHE A 22 -12.80 10.78 4.78
C PHE A 22 -12.83 9.78 5.96
N ALA A 23 -12.49 10.21 7.17
CA ALA A 23 -12.56 9.38 8.38
C ALA A 23 -14.01 8.98 8.70
N ALA A 24 -14.98 9.90 8.55
CA ALA A 24 -16.39 9.62 8.70
C ALA A 24 -16.90 8.59 7.66
N MET A 25 -16.46 8.71 6.41
CA MET A 25 -16.75 7.73 5.36
C MET A 25 -16.21 6.35 5.73
N ALA A 26 -14.94 6.24 6.15
CA ALA A 26 -14.36 4.98 6.59
C ALA A 26 -15.17 4.35 7.74
N GLN A 27 -15.55 5.16 8.74
CA GLN A 27 -16.41 4.71 9.84
C GLN A 27 -17.76 4.17 9.32
N SER A 28 -18.42 4.88 8.41
CA SER A 28 -19.72 4.47 7.86
C SER A 28 -19.65 3.14 7.08
N LEU A 29 -18.50 2.83 6.50
CA LEU A 29 -18.21 1.57 5.83
C LEU A 29 -17.78 0.44 6.79
N GLY A 30 -17.68 0.71 8.09
CA GLY A 30 -17.16 -0.24 9.09
C GLY A 30 -15.64 -0.45 8.99
N VAL A 31 -14.93 0.35 8.20
CA VAL A 31 -13.48 0.31 8.05
C VAL A 31 -12.82 0.91 9.29
N LYS A 32 -11.78 0.22 9.80
CA LYS A 32 -11.10 0.59 11.04
C LYS A 32 -9.73 1.22 10.84
N ALA A 33 -9.22 1.25 9.63
CA ALA A 33 -7.92 1.83 9.32
C ALA A 33 -7.96 2.64 8.03
N VAL A 34 -7.18 3.71 8.01
CA VAL A 34 -6.98 4.55 6.83
C VAL A 34 -5.49 4.80 6.64
N GLU A 35 -5.11 5.15 5.43
CA GLU A 35 -3.76 5.61 5.13
C GLU A 35 -3.81 7.06 4.63
N ILE A 36 -2.86 7.88 5.05
CA ILE A 36 -2.70 9.25 4.58
C ILE A 36 -1.53 9.36 3.59
N ARG A 37 -1.47 10.47 2.83
CA ARG A 37 -0.50 10.65 1.75
C ARG A 37 0.16 12.02 1.78
N ASN A 38 1.46 12.06 1.44
CA ASN A 38 2.23 13.30 1.32
C ASN A 38 2.43 13.77 -0.14
N ASP A 39 1.76 13.11 -1.09
CA ASP A 39 1.84 13.42 -2.53
C ASP A 39 0.50 13.91 -3.11
N LEU A 40 -0.50 14.12 -2.27
CA LEU A 40 -1.78 14.72 -2.67
C LEU A 40 -1.74 16.22 -2.37
N ALA A 41 -2.01 17.03 -3.38
CA ALA A 41 -2.21 18.47 -3.19
C ALA A 41 -3.44 18.73 -2.31
N ASP A 42 -3.36 19.78 -1.50
CA ASP A 42 -4.45 20.22 -0.62
C ASP A 42 -4.97 19.15 0.34
N ALA A 43 -4.09 18.23 0.74
CA ALA A 43 -4.36 17.18 1.73
C ALA A 43 -3.53 17.38 3.00
N GLU A 44 -3.85 16.66 4.04
CA GLU A 44 -3.42 16.85 5.43
C GLU A 44 -1.90 16.98 5.68
N LEU A 45 -1.04 16.42 4.82
CA LEU A 45 0.41 16.60 4.92
C LEU A 45 0.94 17.77 4.06
N THR A 46 0.14 18.25 3.11
CA THR A 46 0.57 19.26 2.13
C THR A 46 -0.11 20.61 2.29
N ASP A 47 -1.27 20.65 2.96
CA ASP A 47 -2.06 21.85 3.22
C ASP A 47 -1.70 22.56 4.54
N GLY A 48 -0.77 22.00 5.32
CA GLY A 48 -0.37 22.51 6.62
C GLY A 48 -1.26 22.06 7.79
N THR A 49 -2.16 21.10 7.58
CA THR A 49 -2.98 20.53 8.65
C THR A 49 -2.09 19.95 9.75
N PRO A 50 -2.21 20.37 11.02
CA PRO A 50 -1.45 19.79 12.10
C PRO A 50 -1.75 18.31 12.30
N ALA A 51 -0.71 17.51 12.53
CA ALA A 51 -0.84 16.07 12.74
C ALA A 51 -1.81 15.72 13.90
N SER A 52 -1.85 16.56 14.94
CA SER A 52 -2.79 16.43 16.05
C SER A 52 -4.28 16.56 15.67
N GLN A 53 -4.58 17.33 14.60
CA GLN A 53 -5.95 17.39 14.08
C GLN A 53 -6.32 16.11 13.33
N VAL A 54 -5.37 15.51 12.61
CA VAL A 54 -5.55 14.19 11.99
C VAL A 54 -5.81 13.14 13.07
N ALA A 55 -4.97 13.10 14.12
CA ALA A 55 -5.15 12.19 15.25
C ALA A 55 -6.53 12.35 15.91
N SER A 56 -6.93 13.59 16.21
CA SER A 56 -8.22 13.89 16.84
C SER A 56 -9.40 13.45 15.98
N SER A 57 -9.33 13.71 14.67
CA SER A 57 -10.36 13.32 13.71
C SER A 57 -10.44 11.80 13.55
N ALA A 58 -9.31 11.11 13.44
CA ALA A 58 -9.26 9.66 13.35
C ALA A 58 -9.87 9.01 14.62
N HIS A 59 -9.49 9.52 15.80
CA HIS A 59 -10.03 9.06 17.08
C HIS A 59 -11.54 9.26 17.17
N ALA A 60 -12.05 10.45 16.80
CA ALA A 60 -13.49 10.77 16.85
C ALA A 60 -14.33 9.82 15.97
N HIS A 61 -13.77 9.27 14.91
CA HIS A 61 -14.44 8.34 14.00
C HIS A 61 -14.08 6.85 14.24
N GLY A 62 -13.27 6.57 15.28
CA GLY A 62 -12.88 5.20 15.64
C GLY A 62 -12.07 4.50 14.55
N VAL A 63 -11.27 5.25 13.78
CA VAL A 63 -10.32 4.73 12.78
C VAL A 63 -8.88 4.98 13.25
N VAL A 64 -7.96 4.12 12.84
CA VAL A 64 -6.53 4.31 13.04
C VAL A 64 -5.87 4.78 11.75
N VAL A 65 -4.85 5.62 11.85
CA VAL A 65 -3.98 5.93 10.72
C VAL A 65 -2.96 4.81 10.61
N ARG A 66 -3.07 3.94 9.59
CA ARG A 66 -2.19 2.79 9.44
C ARG A 66 -0.82 3.20 8.95
N SER A 67 -0.74 4.08 7.96
CA SER A 67 0.52 4.49 7.38
C SER A 67 0.47 5.89 6.79
N ILE A 68 1.66 6.43 6.52
CA ILE A 68 1.89 7.56 5.62
C ILE A 68 2.51 7.04 4.33
N ASN A 69 1.91 7.36 3.19
CA ASN A 69 2.41 7.12 1.84
C ASN A 69 2.98 8.42 1.25
N ALA A 70 4.31 8.58 0.97
CA ALA A 70 5.36 7.65 1.29
C ALA A 70 6.71 8.38 1.36
N LEU A 71 7.73 7.77 1.94
CA LEU A 71 9.11 8.22 1.73
C LEU A 71 9.53 7.73 0.33
N GLN A 72 9.51 8.65 -0.63
CA GLN A 72 9.80 8.36 -2.04
C GLN A 72 11.29 8.22 -2.31
N ARG A 73 11.67 7.30 -3.21
CA ARG A 73 13.06 7.02 -3.59
C ARG A 73 13.95 6.75 -2.37
N PHE A 74 13.40 6.04 -1.38
CA PHE A 74 14.03 5.87 -0.08
C PHE A 74 15.40 5.19 -0.17
N GLU A 75 15.62 4.34 -1.18
CA GLU A 75 16.88 3.62 -1.38
C GLU A 75 18.01 4.52 -1.95
N GLN A 76 17.68 5.74 -2.41
CA GLN A 76 18.67 6.78 -2.71
C GLN A 76 18.87 7.67 -1.46
N PHE A 77 19.28 7.04 -0.35
CA PHE A 77 19.37 7.71 0.92
C PHE A 77 20.56 8.68 0.97
N ASP A 78 20.22 9.94 1.15
CA ASP A 78 21.12 11.08 1.31
C ASP A 78 20.64 12.00 2.43
N ALA A 79 21.36 13.09 2.69
CA ALA A 79 20.98 14.05 3.72
C ALA A 79 19.56 14.64 3.53
N ALA A 80 19.08 14.79 2.29
CA ALA A 80 17.74 15.27 2.02
C ALA A 80 16.69 14.20 2.38
N ARG A 81 16.94 12.92 2.06
CA ARG A 81 16.08 11.80 2.45
C ARG A 81 16.06 11.60 3.96
N GLU A 82 17.17 11.80 4.62
CA GLU A 82 17.26 11.75 6.09
C GLU A 82 16.37 12.80 6.75
N VAL A 83 16.44 14.06 6.30
CA VAL A 83 15.58 15.14 6.78
C VAL A 83 14.10 14.85 6.52
N GLU A 84 13.76 14.33 5.33
CA GLU A 84 12.40 13.95 5.00
C GLU A 84 11.90 12.78 5.86
N ALA A 85 12.73 11.76 6.07
CA ALA A 85 12.40 10.62 6.93
C ALA A 85 12.10 11.07 8.37
N HIS A 86 12.92 11.93 8.95
CA HIS A 86 12.67 12.52 10.27
C HIS A 86 11.39 13.37 10.31
N THR A 87 11.10 14.11 9.26
CA THR A 87 9.90 14.95 9.17
C THR A 87 8.64 14.09 9.11
N LEU A 88 8.65 13.07 8.27
CA LEU A 88 7.53 12.12 8.16
C LEU A 88 7.36 11.32 9.45
N ALA A 89 8.46 10.88 10.09
CA ALA A 89 8.40 10.14 11.35
C ALA A 89 7.77 10.96 12.48
N ARG A 90 8.12 12.25 12.61
CA ARG A 90 7.47 13.14 13.58
C ARG A 90 5.98 13.30 13.30
N TYR A 91 5.61 13.59 12.05
CA TYR A 91 4.20 13.71 11.68
C TYR A 91 3.45 12.40 11.95
N ALA A 92 4.06 11.25 11.65
CA ALA A 92 3.48 9.94 11.91
C ALA A 92 3.20 9.73 13.40
N VAL A 93 4.18 9.99 14.28
CA VAL A 93 3.99 9.88 15.73
C VAL A 93 2.87 10.79 16.22
N GLU A 94 2.86 12.05 15.81
CA GLU A 94 1.86 13.03 16.24
C GLU A 94 0.45 12.76 15.69
N SER A 95 0.34 12.19 14.48
CA SER A 95 -0.94 11.78 13.87
C SER A 95 -1.43 10.41 14.34
N GLY A 96 -0.62 9.67 15.09
CA GLY A 96 -0.92 8.30 15.52
C GLY A 96 -0.77 7.26 14.41
N ALA A 97 -0.07 7.60 13.31
CA ALA A 97 0.25 6.64 12.26
C ALA A 97 1.22 5.56 12.79
N GLN A 98 1.05 4.34 12.29
CA GLN A 98 1.79 3.17 12.79
C GLN A 98 2.99 2.81 11.91
N ALA A 99 3.05 3.32 10.69
CA ALA A 99 4.08 2.97 9.71
C ALA A 99 4.35 4.08 8.69
N LEU A 100 5.53 4.01 8.06
CA LEU A 100 5.85 4.74 6.84
C LEU A 100 5.97 3.75 5.68
N VAL A 101 5.30 4.03 4.57
CA VAL A 101 5.52 3.31 3.30
C VAL A 101 6.81 3.85 2.68
N LEU A 102 7.65 2.93 2.20
CA LEU A 102 8.95 3.20 1.61
C LEU A 102 8.90 2.82 0.13
N CYS A 103 8.72 3.81 -0.75
CA CYS A 103 8.63 3.61 -2.19
C CYS A 103 9.99 3.79 -2.86
N PRO A 104 10.47 2.80 -3.63
CA PRO A 104 11.73 2.89 -4.33
C PRO A 104 11.65 3.79 -5.57
N THR A 105 12.82 4.11 -6.12
CA THR A 105 12.94 4.79 -7.41
C THR A 105 12.27 3.97 -8.51
N ASN A 106 11.31 4.59 -9.19
CA ASN A 106 10.64 4.05 -10.36
C ASN A 106 10.91 5.00 -11.54
N SER A 107 12.01 4.80 -12.26
CA SER A 107 12.42 5.71 -13.31
C SER A 107 13.34 5.05 -14.31
N ARG A 108 13.02 5.21 -15.62
CA ARG A 108 13.90 4.81 -16.73
C ARG A 108 15.22 5.60 -16.79
N LYS A 109 15.31 6.70 -16.05
CA LYS A 109 16.55 7.49 -15.92
C LYS A 109 17.51 6.91 -14.86
N ASP A 110 17.06 5.93 -14.06
CA ASP A 110 17.91 5.24 -13.11
C ASP A 110 18.79 4.22 -13.83
N LEU A 111 20.04 4.59 -14.09
CA LEU A 111 21.03 3.78 -14.79
C LEU A 111 21.87 2.89 -13.85
N ARG A 112 21.57 2.85 -12.54
CA ARG A 112 22.28 1.98 -11.59
C ARG A 112 22.06 0.52 -11.94
N GLY A 113 23.15 -0.26 -11.96
CA GLY A 113 23.06 -1.72 -12.11
C GLY A 113 22.51 -2.42 -10.87
N ALA A 114 22.09 -3.67 -11.01
CA ALA A 114 21.46 -4.44 -9.93
C ALA A 114 22.30 -4.51 -8.64
N LYS A 115 23.63 -4.63 -8.75
CA LYS A 115 24.55 -4.65 -7.60
C LYS A 115 24.51 -3.31 -6.83
N GLN A 116 24.49 -2.19 -7.55
CA GLN A 116 24.44 -0.87 -6.95
C GLN A 116 23.07 -0.62 -6.29
N ARG A 117 21.97 -0.95 -6.99
CA ARG A 117 20.62 -0.84 -6.44
C ARG A 117 20.46 -1.64 -5.15
N HIS A 118 21.01 -2.86 -5.09
CA HIS A 118 20.98 -3.66 -3.87
C HIS A 118 21.83 -3.03 -2.74
N ALA A 119 23.03 -2.57 -3.03
CA ALA A 119 23.88 -1.90 -2.04
C ALA A 119 23.25 -0.63 -1.48
N ASP A 120 22.62 0.18 -2.34
CA ASP A 120 21.89 1.39 -1.95
C ASP A 120 20.69 1.05 -1.07
N LEU A 121 19.92 0.01 -1.42
CA LEU A 121 18.79 -0.48 -0.64
C LEU A 121 19.24 -0.90 0.78
N VAL A 122 20.27 -1.71 0.88
CA VAL A 122 20.85 -2.15 2.17
C VAL A 122 21.33 -0.95 2.98
N HIS A 123 22.03 0.00 2.33
CA HIS A 123 22.48 1.23 2.98
C HIS A 123 21.29 2.02 3.55
N ALA A 124 20.27 2.27 2.73
CA ALA A 124 19.08 3.02 3.15
C ALA A 124 18.34 2.38 4.33
N LEU A 125 18.17 1.05 4.31
CA LEU A 125 17.55 0.34 5.44
C LEU A 125 18.36 0.48 6.72
N ARG A 126 19.70 0.44 6.66
CA ARG A 126 20.58 0.68 7.83
C ARG A 126 20.42 2.09 8.40
N GLN A 127 20.29 3.10 7.54
CA GLN A 127 20.11 4.49 7.96
C GLN A 127 18.70 4.76 8.50
N LEU A 128 17.66 4.19 7.88
CA LEU A 128 16.27 4.35 8.30
C LEU A 128 15.95 3.62 9.61
N ARG A 129 16.63 2.50 9.88
CA ARG A 129 16.38 1.69 11.07
C ARG A 129 16.36 2.48 12.37
N PRO A 130 17.38 3.25 12.76
CA PRO A 130 17.36 4.01 14.01
C PRO A 130 16.28 5.09 14.05
N ILE A 131 15.91 5.69 12.90
CA ILE A 131 14.84 6.69 12.81
C ILE A 131 13.50 6.06 13.14
N LEU A 132 13.21 4.90 12.53
CA LEU A 132 11.94 4.19 12.72
C LEU A 132 11.85 3.57 14.12
N GLU A 133 12.90 2.90 14.59
CA GLU A 133 12.95 2.32 15.95
C GLU A 133 12.79 3.41 17.02
N GLY A 134 13.48 4.55 16.88
CA GLY A 134 13.38 5.68 17.79
C GLY A 134 12.00 6.34 17.81
N SER A 135 11.20 6.14 16.75
CA SER A 135 9.83 6.66 16.61
C SER A 135 8.75 5.60 16.87
N GLY A 136 9.13 4.34 17.10
CA GLY A 136 8.18 3.23 17.24
C GLY A 136 7.38 2.91 15.97
N LEU A 137 7.93 3.22 14.79
CA LEU A 137 7.26 3.06 13.50
C LEU A 137 7.76 1.83 12.76
N LEU A 138 6.87 1.19 11.99
CA LEU A 138 7.22 0.15 11.05
C LEU A 138 7.57 0.78 9.69
N GLY A 139 8.66 0.36 9.06
CA GLY A 139 8.96 0.67 7.66
C GLY A 139 8.32 -0.38 6.74
N LEU A 140 7.42 0.03 5.88
CA LEU A 140 6.72 -0.83 4.93
C LEU A 140 7.34 -0.68 3.54
N VAL A 141 8.23 -1.59 3.16
CA VAL A 141 8.88 -1.56 1.83
C VAL A 141 7.90 -2.02 0.77
N GLU A 142 7.58 -1.13 -0.16
CA GLU A 142 6.72 -1.42 -1.30
C GLU A 142 7.58 -1.69 -2.55
N SER A 143 7.52 -2.90 -3.07
CA SER A 143 8.18 -3.24 -4.34
C SER A 143 7.25 -2.90 -5.49
N LEU A 144 7.66 -1.95 -6.35
CA LEU A 144 6.87 -1.54 -7.50
C LEU A 144 7.20 -2.42 -8.71
N GLY A 145 6.24 -3.17 -9.23
CA GLY A 145 6.45 -4.21 -10.23
C GLY A 145 6.92 -3.77 -11.62
N PHE A 146 7.08 -2.46 -11.87
CA PHE A 146 7.54 -1.92 -13.16
C PHE A 146 8.97 -2.35 -13.49
N GLU A 147 9.29 -2.46 -14.78
CA GLU A 147 10.61 -2.90 -15.23
C GLU A 147 11.74 -1.95 -14.83
N GLU A 148 11.47 -0.66 -14.82
CA GLU A 148 12.40 0.39 -14.45
C GLU A 148 12.61 0.54 -12.94
N CYS A 149 11.78 -0.08 -12.12
CA CYS A 149 11.83 0.09 -10.66
C CYS A 149 13.13 -0.47 -10.07
N ALA A 150 13.72 0.28 -9.13
CA ALA A 150 14.94 -0.12 -8.43
C ALA A 150 14.74 -1.35 -7.55
N VAL A 151 13.56 -1.50 -6.94
CA VAL A 151 13.12 -2.67 -6.16
C VAL A 151 11.84 -3.20 -6.78
N ARG A 152 11.98 -3.98 -7.83
CA ARG A 152 10.85 -4.50 -8.62
C ARG A 152 10.10 -5.63 -7.93
N ARG A 153 10.83 -6.50 -7.22
CA ARG A 153 10.32 -7.73 -6.60
C ARG A 153 10.48 -7.71 -5.11
N LYS A 154 9.52 -8.28 -4.39
CA LYS A 154 9.57 -8.40 -2.93
C LYS A 154 10.79 -9.19 -2.45
N SER A 155 11.20 -10.21 -3.20
CA SER A 155 12.43 -10.98 -2.90
C SER A 155 13.70 -10.12 -2.82
N GLN A 156 13.76 -8.99 -3.54
CA GLN A 156 14.87 -8.04 -3.41
C GLN A 156 14.83 -7.29 -2.08
N ALA A 157 13.63 -6.87 -1.65
CA ALA A 157 13.42 -6.23 -0.36
C ALA A 157 13.69 -7.20 0.80
N VAL A 158 13.17 -8.43 0.73
CA VAL A 158 13.37 -9.49 1.73
C VAL A 158 14.85 -9.73 1.96
N ARG A 159 15.60 -9.98 0.88
CA ARG A 159 17.04 -10.20 0.96
C ARG A 159 17.78 -9.03 1.64
N ALA A 160 17.41 -7.79 1.35
CA ALA A 160 18.06 -6.64 1.96
C ALA A 160 17.67 -6.48 3.43
N ILE A 161 16.41 -6.74 3.82
CA ILE A 161 15.94 -6.73 5.21
C ILE A 161 16.67 -7.80 6.04
N GLU A 162 16.83 -9.01 5.49
CA GLU A 162 17.58 -10.10 6.12
C GLU A 162 19.06 -9.74 6.30
N GLU A 163 19.70 -9.13 5.29
CA GLU A 163 21.10 -8.70 5.36
C GLU A 163 21.33 -7.63 6.43
N VAL A 164 20.33 -6.77 6.67
CA VAL A 164 20.39 -5.75 7.73
C VAL A 164 20.02 -6.32 9.11
N GLY A 165 19.40 -7.51 9.16
CA GLY A 165 18.93 -8.12 10.40
C GLY A 165 17.83 -7.30 11.07
N ALA A 166 16.91 -6.73 10.30
CA ALA A 166 15.92 -5.75 10.77
C ALA A 166 14.46 -6.15 10.49
N SER A 167 14.15 -7.44 10.52
CA SER A 167 12.79 -7.96 10.30
C SER A 167 11.75 -7.50 11.34
N GLY A 168 12.21 -6.95 12.49
CA GLY A 168 11.31 -6.33 13.48
C GLY A 168 10.99 -4.86 13.18
N THR A 169 11.80 -4.20 12.32
CA THR A 169 11.65 -2.78 11.98
C THR A 169 11.03 -2.60 10.59
N PHE A 170 11.28 -3.56 9.67
CA PHE A 170 10.79 -3.50 8.30
C PHE A 170 9.89 -4.69 7.99
N ALA A 171 8.85 -4.40 7.21
CA ALA A 171 7.96 -5.38 6.61
C ALA A 171 7.69 -4.99 5.15
N LEU A 172 6.91 -5.80 4.44
CA LEU A 172 6.56 -5.56 3.05
C LEU A 172 5.15 -4.94 2.93
N VAL A 173 4.98 -4.11 1.93
CA VAL A 173 3.66 -3.96 1.29
C VAL A 173 3.54 -5.04 0.22
N HIS A 174 2.48 -5.84 0.29
CA HIS A 174 2.06 -6.66 -0.83
C HIS A 174 0.99 -5.89 -1.61
N ASP A 175 1.41 -5.18 -2.65
CA ASP A 175 0.49 -4.56 -3.60
C ASP A 175 0.14 -5.56 -4.71
N THR A 176 -1.15 -5.86 -4.89
CA THR A 176 -1.62 -6.88 -5.83
C THR A 176 -1.36 -6.50 -7.29
N PHE A 177 -1.39 -5.21 -7.63
CA PHE A 177 -1.06 -4.70 -8.94
C PHE A 177 0.44 -4.88 -9.23
N HIS A 178 1.29 -4.41 -8.33
CA HIS A 178 2.73 -4.52 -8.48
C HIS A 178 3.23 -5.96 -8.43
N HIS A 179 2.61 -6.82 -7.63
CA HIS A 179 2.91 -8.25 -7.61
C HIS A 179 2.59 -8.91 -8.96
N HIS A 180 1.45 -8.58 -9.55
CA HIS A 180 1.05 -9.05 -10.88
C HIS A 180 2.04 -8.59 -11.96
N LEU A 181 2.41 -7.30 -11.97
CA LEU A 181 3.39 -6.75 -12.93
C LEU A 181 4.78 -7.39 -12.79
N ALA A 182 5.22 -7.65 -11.57
CA ALA A 182 6.52 -8.27 -11.31
C ALA A 182 6.59 -9.73 -11.81
N GLY A 183 5.44 -10.41 -11.92
CA GLY A 183 5.35 -11.82 -12.23
C GLY A 183 6.10 -12.70 -11.21
N GLU A 184 6.09 -12.30 -9.93
CA GLU A 184 6.80 -12.98 -8.86
C GLU A 184 5.91 -14.07 -8.25
N ALA A 185 6.42 -15.31 -8.14
CA ALA A 185 5.66 -16.41 -7.56
C ALA A 185 5.64 -16.39 -6.02
N ALA A 186 6.63 -15.75 -5.38
CA ALA A 186 6.76 -15.73 -3.93
C ALA A 186 5.90 -14.62 -3.29
N PHE A 187 5.20 -14.95 -2.19
CA PHE A 187 4.26 -14.04 -1.51
C PHE A 187 4.81 -13.41 -0.22
N PHE A 188 5.60 -14.13 0.56
CA PHE A 188 6.17 -13.69 1.86
C PHE A 188 5.11 -13.23 2.88
N PRO A 189 4.09 -14.03 3.18
CA PRO A 189 2.99 -13.63 4.07
C PRO A 189 3.46 -13.28 5.48
N GLU A 190 4.50 -13.92 5.99
CA GLU A 190 5.09 -13.71 7.32
C GLU A 190 5.81 -12.36 7.45
N LEU A 191 6.25 -11.78 6.34
CA LEU A 191 6.89 -10.46 6.29
C LEU A 191 5.95 -9.36 5.79
N THR A 192 4.72 -9.72 5.36
CA THR A 192 3.74 -8.76 4.86
C THR A 192 3.11 -7.98 6.01
N GLY A 193 3.35 -6.67 6.05
CA GLY A 193 2.78 -5.77 7.06
C GLY A 193 1.53 -5.04 6.61
N LEU A 194 1.31 -4.93 5.30
CA LEU A 194 0.16 -4.28 4.68
C LEU A 194 -0.10 -4.89 3.30
N VAL A 195 -1.35 -4.98 2.91
CA VAL A 195 -1.75 -5.34 1.54
C VAL A 195 -2.43 -4.15 0.89
N HIS A 196 -1.94 -3.72 -0.28
CA HIS A 196 -2.63 -2.80 -1.17
C HIS A 196 -3.40 -3.56 -2.24
N ILE A 197 -4.63 -3.15 -2.50
CA ILE A 197 -5.48 -3.75 -3.54
C ILE A 197 -6.05 -2.70 -4.48
N SER A 198 -6.01 -3.03 -5.74
CA SER A 198 -6.72 -2.36 -6.82
C SER A 198 -7.04 -3.38 -7.91
N GLY A 199 -7.95 -3.06 -8.83
CA GLY A 199 -8.29 -3.89 -9.97
C GLY A 199 -7.80 -3.28 -11.29
N VAL A 200 -7.65 -4.10 -12.31
CA VAL A 200 -7.53 -3.69 -13.71
C VAL A 200 -8.54 -4.50 -14.52
N GLU A 201 -9.42 -3.81 -15.26
CA GLU A 201 -10.55 -4.46 -15.94
C GLU A 201 -10.41 -4.46 -17.47
N ASP A 202 -9.62 -3.56 -18.07
CA ASP A 202 -9.43 -3.47 -19.51
C ASP A 202 -8.74 -4.73 -20.06
N THR A 203 -9.51 -5.55 -20.78
CA THR A 203 -9.05 -6.81 -21.35
C THR A 203 -8.10 -6.64 -22.55
N ALA A 204 -8.10 -5.47 -23.19
CA ALA A 204 -7.21 -5.16 -24.31
C ALA A 204 -5.84 -4.69 -23.87
N LEU A 205 -5.69 -4.28 -22.58
CA LEU A 205 -4.44 -3.75 -22.04
C LEU A 205 -3.44 -4.88 -21.76
N ALA A 206 -2.27 -4.86 -22.40
CA ALA A 206 -1.22 -5.80 -22.08
C ALA A 206 -0.60 -5.53 -20.70
N VAL A 207 -0.11 -6.55 -20.01
CA VAL A 207 0.48 -6.41 -18.66
C VAL A 207 1.63 -5.39 -18.66
N ALA A 208 2.48 -5.39 -19.69
CA ALA A 208 3.60 -4.45 -19.83
C ALA A 208 3.16 -2.98 -19.99
N ASP A 209 1.90 -2.74 -20.40
CA ASP A 209 1.33 -1.42 -20.62
C ASP A 209 0.47 -0.95 -19.44
N MET A 210 0.24 -1.79 -18.44
CA MET A 210 -0.49 -1.40 -17.23
C MET A 210 0.28 -0.32 -16.47
N ARG A 211 -0.46 0.71 -16.02
CA ARG A 211 0.05 1.85 -15.23
C ARG A 211 -0.94 2.16 -14.11
N ASP A 212 -0.54 3.01 -13.17
CA ASP A 212 -1.37 3.40 -12.03
C ASP A 212 -2.74 3.97 -12.46
N GLU A 213 -2.80 4.71 -13.56
CA GLU A 213 -4.05 5.27 -14.11
C GLU A 213 -5.11 4.23 -14.49
N HIS A 214 -4.73 2.96 -14.64
CA HIS A 214 -5.65 1.85 -14.92
C HIS A 214 -6.19 1.17 -13.66
N ARG A 215 -5.71 1.56 -12.49
CA ARG A 215 -6.05 0.93 -11.20
C ARG A 215 -7.40 1.43 -10.71
N VAL A 216 -8.43 0.58 -10.83
CA VAL A 216 -9.79 0.80 -10.34
C VAL A 216 -10.04 0.01 -9.04
N LEU A 217 -11.25 0.05 -8.48
CA LEU A 217 -11.63 -0.84 -7.37
C LEU A 217 -11.77 -2.28 -7.86
N VAL A 218 -11.51 -3.24 -6.97
CA VAL A 218 -11.58 -4.66 -7.30
C VAL A 218 -13.03 -5.09 -7.54
N GLY A 219 -13.28 -5.67 -8.70
CA GLY A 219 -14.57 -6.17 -9.13
C GLY A 219 -14.48 -7.51 -9.85
N PRO A 220 -15.61 -8.06 -10.36
CA PRO A 220 -15.63 -9.36 -11.01
C PRO A 220 -14.85 -9.42 -12.33
N ALA A 221 -14.56 -8.28 -12.95
CA ALA A 221 -13.76 -8.18 -14.17
C ALA A 221 -12.26 -8.01 -13.91
N ASP A 222 -11.83 -8.11 -12.63
CA ASP A 222 -10.43 -7.95 -12.24
C ASP A 222 -9.51 -8.96 -12.93
N ARG A 223 -8.42 -8.46 -13.49
CA ARG A 223 -7.40 -9.22 -14.22
C ARG A 223 -6.11 -9.47 -13.42
N LEU A 224 -5.97 -8.83 -12.27
CA LEU A 224 -4.77 -8.95 -11.43
C LEU A 224 -4.78 -10.24 -10.60
N GLY A 225 -5.92 -10.92 -10.50
CA GLY A 225 -6.09 -12.11 -9.70
C GLY A 225 -6.16 -11.82 -8.20
N ASN A 226 -6.73 -10.67 -7.81
CA ASN A 226 -6.83 -10.25 -6.41
C ASN A 226 -7.37 -11.35 -5.49
N ILE A 227 -8.43 -12.06 -5.91
CA ILE A 227 -9.02 -13.15 -5.09
C ILE A 227 -8.01 -14.27 -4.83
N ALA A 228 -7.23 -14.68 -5.83
CA ALA A 228 -6.22 -15.74 -5.68
C ALA A 228 -5.07 -15.27 -4.78
N GLN A 229 -4.60 -14.04 -4.97
CA GLN A 229 -3.54 -13.44 -4.15
C GLN A 229 -3.97 -13.32 -2.68
N LEU A 230 -5.18 -12.79 -2.41
CA LEU A 230 -5.71 -12.66 -1.06
C LEU A 230 -5.95 -14.02 -0.40
N ARG A 231 -6.48 -15.02 -1.13
CA ARG A 231 -6.62 -16.38 -0.61
C ARG A 231 -5.29 -16.96 -0.17
N HIS A 232 -4.23 -16.74 -0.95
CA HIS A 232 -2.89 -17.22 -0.62
C HIS A 232 -2.40 -16.57 0.68
N LEU A 233 -2.45 -15.23 0.78
CA LEU A 233 -1.98 -14.50 1.97
C LEU A 233 -2.78 -14.85 3.22
N LEU A 234 -4.11 -14.79 3.15
CA LEU A 234 -5.00 -15.08 4.28
C LEU A 234 -4.90 -16.56 4.70
N GLY A 235 -4.81 -17.49 3.73
CA GLY A 235 -4.62 -18.91 3.98
C GLY A 235 -3.28 -19.24 4.64
N ALA A 236 -2.25 -18.42 4.40
CA ALA A 236 -0.94 -18.50 5.04
C ALA A 236 -0.86 -17.76 6.39
N GLY A 237 -1.99 -17.22 6.90
CA GLY A 237 -2.07 -16.61 8.22
C GLY A 237 -1.90 -15.09 8.25
N TYR A 238 -1.87 -14.39 7.10
CA TYR A 238 -1.89 -12.93 7.10
C TYR A 238 -3.18 -12.40 7.77
N ALA A 239 -3.04 -11.56 8.77
CA ALA A 239 -4.14 -11.00 9.55
C ALA A 239 -4.11 -9.44 9.61
N GLY A 240 -3.28 -8.82 8.77
CA GLY A 240 -3.17 -7.36 8.68
C GLY A 240 -4.29 -6.72 7.89
N TYR A 241 -4.12 -5.45 7.56
CA TYR A 241 -5.09 -4.68 6.78
C TYR A 241 -4.94 -4.91 5.28
N VAL A 242 -6.08 -4.94 4.59
CA VAL A 242 -6.20 -4.96 3.13
C VAL A 242 -6.75 -3.60 2.70
N SER A 243 -5.91 -2.76 2.15
CA SER A 243 -6.16 -1.35 1.88
C SER A 243 -6.46 -1.11 0.41
N PHE A 244 -7.58 -0.47 0.13
CA PHE A 244 -7.94 -0.04 -1.22
C PHE A 244 -7.06 1.12 -1.67
N GLU A 245 -6.32 0.92 -2.76
CA GLU A 245 -5.43 1.92 -3.35
C GLU A 245 -5.64 2.02 -4.88
N PRO A 246 -6.81 2.49 -5.33
CA PRO A 246 -7.05 2.78 -6.74
C PRO A 246 -6.41 4.11 -7.12
N PHE A 247 -5.97 4.24 -8.39
CA PHE A 247 -5.39 5.49 -8.91
C PHE A 247 -6.15 6.06 -10.12
N ALA A 248 -7.07 5.29 -10.70
CA ALA A 248 -7.86 5.78 -11.83
C ALA A 248 -8.65 7.03 -11.45
N ALA A 249 -8.55 8.10 -12.24
CA ALA A 249 -9.24 9.36 -12.01
C ALA A 249 -10.77 9.19 -11.89
N SER A 250 -11.33 8.20 -12.59
CA SER A 250 -12.76 7.83 -12.52
C SER A 250 -13.18 7.28 -11.13
N ILE A 251 -12.22 6.91 -10.29
CA ILE A 251 -12.44 6.42 -8.93
C ILE A 251 -12.09 7.51 -7.91
N CYS A 252 -10.87 8.08 -8.00
CA CYS A 252 -10.34 9.00 -6.99
C CYS A 252 -11.18 10.26 -6.77
N GLY A 253 -11.89 10.74 -7.79
CA GLY A 253 -12.79 11.90 -7.73
C GLY A 253 -14.27 11.56 -7.73
N ALA A 254 -14.65 10.28 -7.60
CA ALA A 254 -16.03 9.86 -7.72
C ALA A 254 -16.90 10.37 -6.55
N PRO A 255 -18.03 11.06 -6.81
CA PRO A 255 -18.90 11.55 -5.74
C PRO A 255 -19.58 10.42 -4.96
N ASP A 256 -19.67 9.23 -5.54
CA ASP A 256 -20.27 8.02 -4.98
C ASP A 256 -19.21 7.02 -4.48
N ILE A 257 -18.00 7.48 -4.16
CA ILE A 257 -16.86 6.61 -3.79
C ILE A 257 -17.19 5.68 -2.62
N ALA A 258 -17.94 6.14 -1.62
CA ALA A 258 -18.34 5.31 -0.48
C ALA A 258 -19.18 4.09 -0.94
N GLN A 259 -20.12 4.32 -1.85
CA GLN A 259 -20.96 3.24 -2.40
C GLN A 259 -20.15 2.26 -3.24
N ARG A 260 -19.19 2.76 -4.03
CA ARG A 260 -18.30 1.93 -4.85
C ARG A 260 -17.37 1.09 -3.97
N LEU A 261 -16.79 1.66 -2.92
CA LEU A 261 -16.00 0.93 -1.93
C LEU A 261 -16.82 -0.17 -1.26
N ALA A 262 -18.05 0.16 -0.80
CA ALA A 262 -18.95 -0.84 -0.22
C ALA A 262 -19.23 -2.01 -1.17
N ALA A 263 -19.47 -1.73 -2.45
CA ALA A 263 -19.70 -2.76 -3.46
C ALA A 263 -18.48 -3.65 -3.69
N SER A 264 -17.27 -3.06 -3.74
CA SER A 264 -16.01 -3.81 -3.88
C SER A 264 -15.72 -4.66 -2.63
N MET A 265 -15.91 -4.12 -1.43
CA MET A 265 -15.79 -4.86 -0.16
C MET A 265 -16.75 -6.07 -0.13
N ALA A 266 -18.00 -5.86 -0.51
CA ALA A 266 -19.01 -6.93 -0.55
C ALA A 266 -18.66 -8.01 -1.60
N TYR A 267 -18.13 -7.60 -2.76
CA TYR A 267 -17.63 -8.54 -3.77
C TYR A 267 -16.49 -9.40 -3.23
N LEU A 268 -15.45 -8.77 -2.67
CA LEU A 268 -14.30 -9.47 -2.11
C LEU A 268 -14.70 -10.45 -1.00
N SER A 269 -15.55 -9.99 -0.07
CA SER A 269 -16.02 -10.83 1.05
C SER A 269 -16.78 -12.06 0.57
N ARG A 270 -17.64 -11.93 -0.44
CA ARG A 270 -18.36 -13.07 -1.03
C ARG A 270 -17.41 -14.01 -1.76
N ALA A 271 -16.58 -13.45 -2.67
CA ALA A 271 -15.69 -14.26 -3.48
C ALA A 271 -14.67 -15.04 -2.65
N LEU A 272 -14.19 -14.48 -1.54
CA LEU A 272 -13.25 -15.17 -0.64
C LEU A 272 -13.94 -16.19 0.28
N ALA A 273 -15.24 -16.06 0.53
CA ALA A 273 -16.04 -17.03 1.26
C ALA A 273 -16.33 -18.30 0.46
N GLU A 274 -16.35 -18.22 -0.86
CA GLU A 274 -16.60 -19.35 -1.75
C GLU A 274 -15.42 -20.34 -1.75
N PRO A 275 -15.64 -21.67 -1.72
CA PRO A 275 -14.58 -22.66 -1.82
C PRO A 275 -13.79 -22.52 -3.13
N SER A 276 -12.49 -22.81 -3.09
CA SER A 276 -11.54 -22.73 -4.22
C SER A 276 -11.86 -23.72 -5.35
N GLY A 277 -13.01 -23.68 -5.95
CA GLY A 277 -13.44 -24.59 -7.03
C GLY A 277 -14.49 -24.00 -7.95
N ALA A 278 -15.14 -22.90 -7.57
CA ALA A 278 -16.29 -22.36 -8.31
C ALA A 278 -15.92 -21.48 -9.54
N TYR A 279 -14.67 -21.08 -9.69
CA TYR A 279 -14.23 -20.13 -10.74
C TYR A 279 -13.59 -20.75 -11.98
N SER A 280 -13.63 -22.07 -12.17
CA SER A 280 -12.91 -22.72 -13.29
C SER A 280 -13.77 -23.01 -14.55
N SER A 281 -14.95 -22.43 -14.72
CA SER A 281 -15.82 -22.86 -15.84
C SER A 281 -16.52 -21.73 -16.62
N SER A 282 -15.87 -20.60 -16.88
CA SER A 282 -16.46 -19.60 -17.81
C SER A 282 -15.46 -18.84 -18.69
N VAL A 283 -14.39 -19.54 -19.15
CA VAL A 283 -13.60 -19.04 -20.29
C VAL A 283 -13.44 -20.22 -21.25
N ARG A 284 -14.34 -20.31 -22.20
CA ARG A 284 -14.15 -20.97 -23.50
C ARG A 284 -14.21 -19.94 -24.57
#